data_5e28462dcaf6f21209618c9341d915c5
#
_entry.id   5e28462dcaf6f21209618c9341d915c5
#
_cell.length_a   1.000
_cell.length_b   1.000
_cell.length_c   1.000
_cell.angle_alpha   90.00
_cell.angle_beta   90.00
_cell.angle_gamma   90.00
#
_symmetry.space_group_name_H-M   'P 1'
#
loop_
_entity.id
_entity.type
_entity.pdbx_description
1 polymer ?
#
loop_
_entity_poly.entity_id
_entity_poly.type
_entity_poly.pdbx_seq_one_letter_code
_entity_poly.pdbx_strand_id
1 'polypeptide(L)'
;MKFTTSLAILLLSGNMSYASSLAVYQDNTFYTFTPKNNFLGFSKGLKARCGGSTLPMEITTSCPSDDRLCQVMTDLKNVEQKLQAVQHNSKFLKQLASLPQPTTVDATFLIESAKELGNAQARLLEEEKGLRQEAEMKESAFDKQAPSRHAIKSVKRCDQELDLTLPYGYVSFSTAYEADIEDEKEVEVTQYLSITNRSGIDIEADSAMFYYRDAHQTVYPTHFYPWVVRKYEPMPLVAKRAKGKREQMDMLMMAEQRAAPSVSYEDAREYKIDKLVLPSTGVPLEIKVVRWKAPLSCEIRAYPYTNTQAFHVCSFEPKYQIEHNQWKVNSSQELINEKAQGEYREGRYDIYTKVEEDINIVRKPIVNKERETGIFGGTVRKKDGYRISITNKSDKVKTLTLIERIPTSTTEEITSKLLSINSKKKVDYNILKEGQIEIKLTLAPHEMKKIEVLFELSYDKDLKVKY
;
A
#
# COMPACT_ATOMS: atom_id res chain seq x y z
N MET A 1 57.53 57.32 -25.45
CA MET A 1 56.70 56.23 -25.92
C MET A 1 55.85 55.73 -24.76
N LYS A 2 54.52 56.08 -24.78
CA LYS A 2 53.59 55.65 -23.74
C LYS A 2 52.78 54.47 -24.33
N PHE A 3 52.94 53.30 -23.72
CA PHE A 3 52.14 52.12 -24.03
C PHE A 3 50.87 52.16 -23.14
N THR A 4 49.73 52.36 -23.73
CA THR A 4 48.41 52.20 -23.14
C THR A 4 47.96 50.75 -23.31
N THR A 5 47.93 49.97 -22.24
CA THR A 5 47.38 48.60 -22.18
C THR A 5 45.89 48.71 -21.92
N SER A 6 45.05 48.46 -22.95
CA SER A 6 43.60 48.29 -22.81
C SER A 6 43.30 46.93 -22.25
N LEU A 7 42.75 46.92 -21.04
CA LEU A 7 42.21 45.71 -20.37
C LEU A 7 40.80 45.44 -20.84
N ALA A 8 40.68 44.48 -21.77
CA ALA A 8 39.37 43.99 -22.19
C ALA A 8 38.77 43.07 -21.10
N ILE A 9 37.79 43.60 -20.38
CA ILE A 9 36.97 42.79 -19.45
C ILE A 9 36.01 41.97 -20.31
N LEU A 10 36.29 40.67 -20.50
CA LEU A 10 35.34 39.69 -21.02
C LEU A 10 34.30 39.45 -19.90
N LEU A 11 33.15 40.04 -20.03
CA LEU A 11 31.95 39.67 -19.30
C LEU A 11 31.48 38.30 -19.83
N LEU A 12 31.95 37.24 -19.19
CA LEU A 12 31.34 35.91 -19.29
C LEU A 12 29.96 36.00 -18.63
N SER A 13 28.95 36.29 -19.44
CA SER A 13 27.56 36.01 -19.07
C SER A 13 27.37 34.51 -19.01
N GLY A 14 27.81 33.89 -17.91
CA GLY A 14 27.48 32.53 -17.58
C GLY A 14 25.97 32.46 -17.40
N ASN A 15 25.26 31.82 -18.34
CA ASN A 15 23.91 31.35 -18.09
C ASN A 15 24.01 30.42 -16.89
N MET A 16 23.67 30.92 -15.70
CA MET A 16 23.40 30.07 -14.56
C MET A 16 22.15 29.26 -14.87
N SER A 17 22.32 28.07 -15.49
CA SER A 17 21.24 27.10 -15.50
C SER A 17 21.09 26.61 -14.06
N TYR A 18 20.07 27.06 -13.38
CA TYR A 18 19.72 26.53 -12.07
C TYR A 18 19.37 25.04 -12.24
N ALA A 19 20.01 24.19 -11.43
CA ALA A 19 19.75 22.77 -11.44
C ALA A 19 18.35 22.48 -10.92
N SER A 20 17.56 21.73 -11.69
CA SER A 20 16.21 21.32 -11.27
C SER A 20 16.28 20.34 -10.09
N SER A 21 15.38 20.49 -9.11
CA SER A 21 15.35 19.65 -7.92
C SER A 21 13.94 19.20 -7.56
N LEU A 22 13.84 17.98 -7.05
CA LEU A 22 12.61 17.37 -6.55
C LEU A 22 12.83 16.90 -5.11
N ALA A 23 11.91 17.26 -4.20
CA ALA A 23 11.89 16.75 -2.84
C ALA A 23 10.50 16.19 -2.52
N VAL A 24 10.40 14.87 -2.31
CA VAL A 24 9.15 14.16 -2.05
C VAL A 24 9.12 13.76 -0.59
N TYR A 25 8.13 14.25 0.15
CA TYR A 25 7.83 13.92 1.53
C TYR A 25 6.52 13.14 1.62
N GLN A 26 6.21 12.61 2.79
CA GLN A 26 4.96 11.87 3.01
C GLN A 26 3.71 12.74 2.94
N ASP A 27 3.84 14.04 3.19
CA ASP A 27 2.73 15.01 3.21
C ASP A 27 2.71 15.96 2.01
N ASN A 28 3.85 16.25 1.38
CA ASN A 28 3.98 17.22 0.28
C ASN A 28 5.13 16.87 -0.67
N THR A 29 5.07 17.44 -1.87
CA THR A 29 6.17 17.38 -2.84
C THR A 29 6.55 18.78 -3.27
N PHE A 30 7.86 19.06 -3.29
CA PHE A 30 8.43 20.32 -3.76
C PHE A 30 9.22 20.05 -5.03
N TYR A 31 8.92 20.82 -6.07
CA TYR A 31 9.61 20.73 -7.36
C TYR A 31 10.06 22.11 -7.79
N THR A 32 11.37 22.29 -7.95
CA THR A 32 12.02 23.55 -8.33
C THR A 32 12.68 23.37 -9.68
N PHE A 33 12.38 24.26 -10.62
CA PHE A 33 12.93 24.23 -11.97
C PHE A 33 12.83 25.59 -12.67
N THR A 34 13.50 25.76 -13.80
CA THR A 34 13.36 26.96 -14.65
C THR A 34 12.34 26.69 -15.74
N PRO A 35 11.18 27.37 -15.75
CA PRO A 35 10.11 27.09 -16.71
C PRO A 35 10.44 27.64 -18.11
N LYS A 36 10.17 26.86 -19.13
CA LYS A 36 10.32 27.28 -20.55
C LYS A 36 9.21 28.24 -20.98
N ASN A 37 8.02 28.10 -20.40
CA ASN A 37 6.82 28.88 -20.72
C ASN A 37 5.93 29.05 -19.48
N ASN A 38 4.73 29.61 -19.63
CA ASN A 38 3.79 29.82 -18.52
C ASN A 38 2.95 28.58 -18.18
N PHE A 39 2.99 27.54 -18.98
CA PHE A 39 2.18 26.35 -18.81
C PHE A 39 2.67 25.51 -17.62
N LEU A 40 1.72 25.08 -16.75
CA LEU A 40 1.99 24.36 -15.51
C LEU A 40 1.30 22.99 -15.46
N GLY A 41 0.84 22.48 -16.61
CA GLY A 41 0.24 21.15 -16.70
C GLY A 41 -1.24 21.08 -16.29
N PHE A 42 -1.67 19.93 -15.80
CA PHE A 42 -3.06 19.60 -15.46
C PHE A 42 -3.24 19.30 -13.96
N SER A 43 -2.52 20.03 -13.13
CA SER A 43 -2.54 19.84 -11.67
C SER A 43 -3.70 20.62 -11.03
N LYS A 44 -4.08 20.21 -9.80
CA LYS A 44 -5.10 20.88 -9.00
C LYS A 44 -4.55 21.13 -7.59
N GLY A 45 -4.85 22.31 -7.01
CA GLY A 45 -4.37 22.64 -5.66
C GLY A 45 -2.87 22.92 -5.55
N LEU A 46 -2.18 23.06 -6.69
CA LEU A 46 -0.79 23.45 -6.81
C LEU A 46 -0.58 24.85 -6.20
N LYS A 47 0.56 25.05 -5.54
CA LYS A 47 1.05 26.38 -5.15
C LYS A 47 2.33 26.66 -5.91
N ALA A 48 2.44 27.86 -6.47
CA ALA A 48 3.60 28.28 -7.26
C ALA A 48 4.23 29.54 -6.67
N ARG A 49 5.56 29.60 -6.64
CA ARG A 49 6.36 30.77 -6.25
C ARG A 49 7.42 31.02 -7.32
N CYS A 50 7.63 32.27 -7.65
CA CYS A 50 8.69 32.71 -8.56
C CYS A 50 9.63 33.65 -7.81
N GLY A 51 10.91 33.27 -7.66
CA GLY A 51 11.87 34.04 -6.87
C GLY A 51 11.38 34.32 -5.45
N GLY A 52 10.72 33.34 -4.80
CA GLY A 52 10.18 33.46 -3.45
C GLY A 52 8.81 34.14 -3.34
N SER A 53 8.30 34.79 -4.39
CA SER A 53 7.00 35.48 -4.40
C SER A 53 5.89 34.56 -4.94
N THR A 54 4.70 34.60 -4.35
CA THR A 54 3.55 33.81 -4.81
C THR A 54 3.18 34.18 -6.25
N LEU A 55 3.04 33.17 -7.10
CA LEU A 55 2.71 33.31 -8.51
C LEU A 55 1.24 32.95 -8.73
N PRO A 56 0.38 33.89 -9.14
CA PRO A 56 -1.02 33.60 -9.45
C PRO A 56 -1.14 32.69 -10.67
N MET A 57 -2.13 31.80 -10.63
CA MET A 57 -2.41 30.81 -11.67
C MET A 57 -3.85 30.96 -12.17
N GLU A 58 -4.09 30.61 -13.42
CA GLU A 58 -5.40 30.59 -14.04
C GLU A 58 -5.61 29.36 -14.91
N ILE A 59 -6.86 28.97 -15.13
CA ILE A 59 -7.22 27.93 -16.07
C ILE A 59 -6.99 28.44 -17.49
N THR A 60 -6.45 27.58 -18.35
CA THR A 60 -6.20 27.91 -19.75
C THR A 60 -6.76 26.86 -20.69
N THR A 61 -7.19 27.27 -21.87
CA THR A 61 -7.52 26.38 -22.99
C THR A 61 -6.32 26.15 -23.91
N SER A 62 -5.28 27.00 -23.78
CA SER A 62 -4.05 26.93 -24.57
C SER A 62 -3.15 25.83 -23.97
N CYS A 63 -2.75 24.93 -24.83
CA CYS A 63 -1.97 23.75 -24.46
C CYS A 63 -0.79 23.63 -25.44
N PRO A 64 0.48 23.59 -24.96
CA PRO A 64 1.62 23.44 -25.82
C PRO A 64 1.58 22.12 -26.59
N SER A 65 1.90 22.16 -27.89
CA SER A 65 1.85 20.98 -28.76
C SER A 65 2.98 19.98 -28.50
N ASP A 66 4.04 20.41 -27.84
CA ASP A 66 5.20 19.62 -27.43
C ASP A 66 5.02 18.99 -26.02
N ASP A 67 3.98 19.36 -25.30
CA ASP A 67 3.64 18.76 -24.01
C ASP A 67 2.86 17.44 -24.20
N ARG A 68 3.33 16.36 -23.56
CA ARG A 68 2.78 15.02 -23.69
C ARG A 68 1.33 14.93 -23.22
N LEU A 69 1.00 15.52 -22.07
CA LEU A 69 -0.37 15.49 -21.54
C LEU A 69 -1.33 16.34 -22.39
N CYS A 70 -0.83 17.42 -22.99
CA CYS A 70 -1.57 18.21 -23.95
C CYS A 70 -1.95 17.39 -25.20
N GLN A 71 -1.03 16.56 -25.69
CA GLN A 71 -1.31 15.66 -26.81
C GLN A 71 -2.41 14.64 -26.42
N VAL A 72 -2.28 14.00 -25.26
CA VAL A 72 -3.28 13.04 -24.76
C VAL A 72 -4.66 13.72 -24.58
N MET A 73 -4.69 14.93 -24.05
CA MET A 73 -5.93 15.71 -23.90
C MET A 73 -6.53 16.10 -25.24
N THR A 74 -5.70 16.45 -26.23
CA THR A 74 -6.16 16.76 -27.59
C THR A 74 -6.77 15.55 -28.26
N ASP A 75 -6.17 14.38 -28.10
CA ASP A 75 -6.72 13.13 -28.61
C ASP A 75 -8.05 12.77 -27.98
N LEU A 76 -8.21 12.97 -26.67
CA LEU A 76 -9.48 12.78 -25.97
C LEU A 76 -10.56 13.72 -26.55
N LYS A 77 -10.26 15.02 -26.65
CA LYS A 77 -11.20 16.01 -27.23
C LYS A 77 -11.60 15.68 -28.66
N ASN A 78 -10.68 15.19 -29.47
CA ASN A 78 -10.98 14.77 -30.86
C ASN A 78 -12.00 13.61 -30.90
N VAL A 79 -11.87 12.65 -30.00
CA VAL A 79 -12.82 11.52 -29.90
C VAL A 79 -14.18 12.01 -29.39
N GLU A 80 -14.20 12.88 -28.38
CA GLU A 80 -15.42 13.48 -27.84
C GLU A 80 -16.18 14.29 -28.93
N GLN A 81 -15.45 15.07 -29.74
CA GLN A 81 -16.04 15.83 -30.86
C GLN A 81 -16.64 14.90 -31.92
N LYS A 82 -15.95 13.81 -32.28
CA LYS A 82 -16.49 12.79 -33.21
C LYS A 82 -17.76 12.16 -32.64
N LEU A 83 -17.74 11.80 -31.35
CA LEU A 83 -18.91 11.24 -30.66
C LEU A 83 -20.10 12.20 -30.70
N GLN A 84 -19.88 13.49 -30.40
CA GLN A 84 -20.91 14.51 -30.48
C GLN A 84 -21.47 14.65 -31.90
N ALA A 85 -20.62 14.60 -32.93
CA ALA A 85 -21.05 14.68 -34.34
C ALA A 85 -21.93 13.47 -34.71
N VAL A 86 -21.53 12.25 -34.32
CA VAL A 86 -22.33 11.03 -34.56
C VAL A 86 -23.65 11.07 -33.81
N GLN A 87 -23.67 11.54 -32.58
CA GLN A 87 -24.92 11.71 -31.81
C GLN A 87 -25.86 12.73 -32.45
N HIS A 88 -25.30 13.83 -32.96
CA HIS A 88 -26.09 14.81 -33.70
C HIS A 88 -26.71 14.23 -34.96
N ASN A 89 -25.93 13.47 -35.75
CA ASN A 89 -26.40 12.82 -36.96
C ASN A 89 -27.48 11.77 -36.65
N SER A 90 -27.29 10.97 -35.59
CA SER A 90 -28.29 10.00 -35.11
C SER A 90 -29.60 10.67 -34.72
N LYS A 91 -29.53 11.81 -34.00
CA LYS A 91 -30.72 12.63 -33.67
C LYS A 91 -31.42 13.18 -34.89
N PHE A 92 -30.67 13.67 -35.86
CA PHE A 92 -31.19 14.20 -37.10
C PHE A 92 -31.94 13.11 -37.92
N LEU A 93 -31.35 11.90 -38.04
CA LEU A 93 -32.03 10.76 -38.71
C LEU A 93 -33.33 10.38 -38.00
N LYS A 94 -33.37 10.36 -36.68
CA LYS A 94 -34.59 10.11 -35.90
C LYS A 94 -35.67 11.19 -36.18
N GLN A 95 -35.29 12.43 -36.32
CA GLN A 95 -36.19 13.50 -36.65
C GLN A 95 -36.75 13.36 -38.09
N LEU A 96 -35.89 13.01 -39.06
CA LEU A 96 -36.30 12.72 -40.43
C LEU A 96 -37.33 11.58 -40.51
N ALA A 97 -37.09 10.50 -39.76
CA ALA A 97 -38.02 9.38 -39.70
C ALA A 97 -39.39 9.73 -39.08
N SER A 98 -39.50 10.81 -38.34
CA SER A 98 -40.75 11.28 -37.70
C SER A 98 -41.54 12.29 -38.54
N LEU A 99 -41.01 12.72 -39.69
CA LEU A 99 -41.74 13.66 -40.56
C LEU A 99 -42.97 13.02 -41.18
N PRO A 100 -44.08 13.78 -41.38
CA PRO A 100 -45.28 13.27 -42.05
C PRO A 100 -44.95 12.79 -43.47
N GLN A 101 -45.34 11.57 -43.81
CA GLN A 101 -45.14 11.06 -45.16
C GLN A 101 -46.15 11.68 -46.14
N PRO A 102 -45.74 12.03 -47.36
CA PRO A 102 -46.64 12.54 -48.37
C PRO A 102 -47.64 11.45 -48.79
N THR A 103 -48.91 11.81 -48.97
CA THR A 103 -50.05 10.90 -49.23
C THR A 103 -50.02 10.21 -50.60
N THR A 104 -49.05 10.52 -51.47
CA THR A 104 -48.98 10.07 -52.87
C THR A 104 -47.65 9.38 -53.21
N VAL A 105 -47.09 8.58 -52.31
CA VAL A 105 -45.80 7.90 -52.54
C VAL A 105 -46.01 6.40 -52.75
N ASP A 106 -45.30 5.82 -53.72
CA ASP A 106 -45.29 4.38 -54.03
C ASP A 106 -44.84 3.57 -52.80
N ALA A 107 -45.55 2.50 -52.48
CA ALA A 107 -45.27 1.61 -51.36
C ALA A 107 -43.88 1.00 -51.43
N THR A 108 -43.36 0.69 -52.61
CA THR A 108 -42.02 0.15 -52.85
C THR A 108 -40.95 1.15 -52.45
N PHE A 109 -41.09 2.41 -52.80
CA PHE A 109 -40.17 3.49 -52.41
C PHE A 109 -40.16 3.72 -50.90
N LEU A 110 -41.31 3.65 -50.24
CA LEU A 110 -41.38 3.76 -48.77
C LEU A 110 -40.65 2.64 -48.05
N ILE A 111 -40.79 1.40 -48.51
CA ILE A 111 -40.13 0.22 -47.93
C ILE A 111 -38.60 0.32 -48.11
N GLU A 112 -38.14 0.74 -49.29
CA GLU A 112 -36.71 0.87 -49.60
C GLU A 112 -36.08 2.02 -48.80
N SER A 113 -36.73 3.15 -48.71
CA SER A 113 -36.30 4.30 -47.88
C SER A 113 -36.26 3.96 -46.39
N ALA A 114 -37.26 3.24 -45.88
CA ALA A 114 -37.27 2.80 -44.48
C ALA A 114 -36.12 1.82 -44.19
N LYS A 115 -35.81 0.93 -45.13
CA LYS A 115 -34.66 0.01 -45.01
C LYS A 115 -33.33 0.75 -45.02
N GLU A 116 -33.14 1.72 -45.91
CA GLU A 116 -31.92 2.53 -45.96
C GLU A 116 -31.75 3.38 -44.70
N LEU A 117 -32.81 4.04 -44.23
CA LEU A 117 -32.79 4.79 -42.95
C LEU A 117 -32.46 3.88 -41.76
N GLY A 118 -33.07 2.69 -41.72
CA GLY A 118 -32.80 1.70 -40.68
C GLY A 118 -31.33 1.24 -40.67
N ASN A 119 -30.78 0.97 -41.83
CA ASN A 119 -29.38 0.58 -42.00
C ASN A 119 -28.43 1.72 -41.61
N ALA A 120 -28.72 2.96 -42.03
CA ALA A 120 -27.93 4.14 -41.66
C ALA A 120 -27.97 4.37 -40.15
N GLN A 121 -29.15 4.24 -39.53
CA GLN A 121 -29.27 4.37 -38.07
C GLN A 121 -28.52 3.27 -37.31
N ALA A 122 -28.58 2.03 -37.79
CA ALA A 122 -27.84 0.91 -37.19
C ALA A 122 -26.31 1.17 -37.22
N ARG A 123 -25.77 1.64 -38.36
CA ARG A 123 -24.35 1.99 -38.50
C ARG A 123 -23.95 3.11 -37.54
N LEU A 124 -24.75 4.19 -37.44
CA LEU A 124 -24.46 5.30 -36.51
C LEU A 124 -24.51 4.87 -35.05
N LEU A 125 -25.41 3.94 -34.68
CA LEU A 125 -25.48 3.39 -33.33
C LEU A 125 -24.25 2.54 -32.98
N GLU A 126 -23.74 1.76 -33.91
CA GLU A 126 -22.51 1.00 -33.74
C GLU A 126 -21.30 1.90 -33.64
N GLU A 127 -21.19 2.93 -34.50
CA GLU A 127 -20.14 3.94 -34.45
C GLU A 127 -20.20 4.74 -33.13
N GLU A 128 -21.39 5.17 -32.70
CA GLU A 128 -21.58 5.89 -31.41
C GLU A 128 -21.10 5.02 -30.23
N LYS A 129 -21.44 3.73 -30.23
CA LYS A 129 -20.99 2.78 -29.20
C LYS A 129 -19.47 2.63 -29.18
N GLY A 130 -18.85 2.49 -30.33
CA GLY A 130 -17.39 2.39 -30.46
C GLY A 130 -16.68 3.64 -29.95
N LEU A 131 -17.12 4.83 -30.41
CA LEU A 131 -16.54 6.11 -29.99
C LEU A 131 -16.78 6.40 -28.51
N ARG A 132 -17.91 6.00 -27.94
CA ARG A 132 -18.17 6.13 -26.51
C ARG A 132 -17.20 5.27 -25.68
N GLN A 133 -16.98 4.02 -26.06
CA GLN A 133 -16.00 3.17 -25.40
C GLN A 133 -14.57 3.71 -25.52
N GLU A 134 -14.20 4.24 -26.70
CA GLU A 134 -12.90 4.87 -26.89
C GLU A 134 -12.73 6.12 -26.02
N ALA A 135 -13.76 6.97 -25.94
CA ALA A 135 -13.75 8.17 -25.08
C ALA A 135 -13.59 7.78 -23.60
N GLU A 136 -14.38 6.82 -23.11
CA GLU A 136 -14.30 6.33 -21.71
C GLU A 136 -12.91 5.74 -21.38
N MET A 137 -12.30 5.00 -22.31
CA MET A 137 -10.94 4.47 -22.12
C MET A 137 -9.89 5.59 -22.06
N LYS A 138 -9.94 6.56 -22.97
CA LYS A 138 -9.02 7.71 -23.00
C LYS A 138 -9.21 8.61 -21.77
N GLU A 139 -10.44 8.84 -21.38
CA GLU A 139 -10.81 9.58 -20.17
C GLU A 139 -10.22 8.91 -18.90
N SER A 140 -10.48 7.63 -18.73
CA SER A 140 -9.91 6.86 -17.61
C SER A 140 -8.38 6.83 -17.63
N ALA A 141 -7.77 6.76 -18.82
CA ALA A 141 -6.33 6.81 -18.96
C ALA A 141 -5.76 8.19 -18.58
N PHE A 142 -6.44 9.27 -18.92
CA PHE A 142 -6.04 10.63 -18.56
C PHE A 142 -6.19 10.88 -17.04
N ASP A 143 -7.30 10.45 -16.44
CA ASP A 143 -7.58 10.62 -15.00
C ASP A 143 -6.58 9.88 -14.10
N LYS A 144 -5.90 8.86 -14.62
CA LYS A 144 -4.77 8.21 -13.94
C LYS A 144 -3.50 9.06 -13.94
N GLN A 145 -3.36 9.95 -14.92
CA GLN A 145 -2.16 10.75 -15.14
C GLN A 145 -2.25 12.15 -14.53
N ALA A 146 -3.45 12.70 -14.41
CA ALA A 146 -3.64 14.07 -13.96
C ALA A 146 -4.88 14.22 -13.06
N PRO A 147 -4.80 15.06 -12.00
CA PRO A 147 -5.91 15.29 -11.08
C PRO A 147 -6.97 16.26 -11.63
N SER A 148 -6.74 16.86 -12.80
CA SER A 148 -7.64 17.82 -13.43
C SER A 148 -7.57 17.68 -14.96
N ARG A 149 -8.71 17.83 -15.63
CA ARG A 149 -8.80 17.94 -17.10
C ARG A 149 -8.65 19.37 -17.59
N HIS A 150 -8.57 20.34 -16.69
CA HIS A 150 -8.32 21.73 -17.01
C HIS A 150 -6.84 22.03 -16.88
N ALA A 151 -6.25 22.48 -17.97
CA ALA A 151 -4.89 22.95 -17.98
C ALA A 151 -4.77 24.26 -17.18
N ILE A 152 -3.65 24.44 -16.52
CA ILE A 152 -3.32 25.65 -15.75
C ILE A 152 -2.06 26.31 -16.30
N LYS A 153 -2.01 27.63 -16.20
CA LYS A 153 -0.84 28.43 -16.50
C LYS A 153 -0.64 29.51 -15.44
N SER A 154 0.58 30.00 -15.33
CA SER A 154 0.85 31.18 -14.53
C SER A 154 0.37 32.44 -15.26
N VAL A 155 -0.17 33.43 -14.51
CA VAL A 155 -0.64 34.72 -15.05
C VAL A 155 0.55 35.53 -15.62
N LYS A 156 1.73 35.42 -14.96
CA LYS A 156 2.95 36.08 -15.40
C LYS A 156 4.03 35.00 -15.64
N ARG A 157 4.88 35.26 -16.61
CA ARG A 157 6.05 34.42 -16.85
C ARG A 157 7.01 34.52 -15.67
N CYS A 158 7.55 33.38 -15.25
CA CYS A 158 8.64 33.31 -14.30
C CYS A 158 9.95 33.15 -15.08
N ASP A 159 10.78 34.19 -15.09
CA ASP A 159 12.10 34.15 -15.73
C ASP A 159 13.22 33.73 -14.75
N GLN A 160 12.83 33.31 -13.55
CA GLN A 160 13.69 32.82 -12.47
C GLN A 160 13.32 31.36 -12.15
N GLU A 161 13.84 30.89 -11.05
CA GLU A 161 13.49 29.60 -10.47
C GLU A 161 12.02 29.58 -10.04
N LEU A 162 11.30 28.55 -10.47
CA LEU A 162 9.89 28.33 -10.15
C LEU A 162 9.80 27.20 -9.14
N ASP A 163 9.29 27.51 -7.95
CA ASP A 163 9.03 26.55 -6.90
C ASP A 163 7.56 26.13 -6.94
N LEU A 164 7.32 24.86 -7.19
CA LEU A 164 6.01 24.24 -7.12
C LEU A 164 5.86 23.42 -5.85
N THR A 165 4.76 23.62 -5.13
CA THR A 165 4.33 22.70 -4.06
C THR A 165 3.13 21.93 -4.54
N LEU A 166 3.31 20.61 -4.71
CA LEU A 166 2.29 19.67 -5.11
C LEU A 166 1.59 19.08 -3.87
N PRO A 167 0.26 18.95 -3.89
CA PRO A 167 -0.48 18.32 -2.80
C PRO A 167 -0.06 16.87 -2.55
N TYR A 168 -0.38 16.39 -1.35
CA TYR A 168 -0.21 14.99 -0.95
C TYR A 168 -0.77 14.00 -1.98
N GLY A 169 -0.02 12.94 -2.24
CA GLY A 169 -0.43 11.80 -3.08
C GLY A 169 -0.31 12.04 -4.60
N TYR A 170 0.11 13.22 -5.06
CA TYR A 170 0.34 13.47 -6.49
C TYR A 170 1.64 12.85 -6.98
N VAL A 171 2.68 12.97 -6.19
CA VAL A 171 3.90 12.17 -6.32
C VAL A 171 4.01 11.33 -5.06
N SER A 172 4.09 10.04 -5.20
CA SER A 172 4.20 9.11 -4.08
C SER A 172 5.30 8.10 -4.35
N PHE A 173 5.85 7.54 -3.29
CA PHE A 173 6.85 6.50 -3.41
C PHE A 173 6.69 5.45 -2.31
N SER A 174 7.20 4.26 -2.59
CA SER A 174 7.32 3.15 -1.64
C SER A 174 8.54 2.33 -1.98
N THR A 175 9.04 1.57 -1.01
CA THR A 175 10.06 0.56 -1.28
C THR A 175 9.44 -0.74 -1.74
N ALA A 176 10.08 -1.42 -2.68
CA ALA A 176 9.75 -2.76 -3.12
C ALA A 176 11.00 -3.65 -2.99
N TYR A 177 10.79 -4.92 -2.72
CA TYR A 177 11.88 -5.86 -2.50
C TYR A 177 11.73 -7.09 -3.39
N GLU A 178 12.87 -7.52 -3.93
CA GLU A 178 13.01 -8.76 -4.66
C GLU A 178 14.05 -9.63 -3.98
N ALA A 179 13.70 -10.89 -3.71
CA ALA A 179 14.60 -11.91 -3.16
C ALA A 179 14.88 -12.96 -4.22
N ASP A 180 16.14 -13.17 -4.56
CA ASP A 180 16.58 -14.28 -5.39
C ASP A 180 17.31 -15.30 -4.50
N ILE A 181 16.72 -16.51 -4.39
CA ILE A 181 17.15 -17.54 -3.46
C ILE A 181 18.00 -18.57 -4.22
N GLU A 182 19.27 -18.71 -3.84
CA GLU A 182 20.19 -19.72 -4.35
C GLU A 182 20.32 -20.89 -3.35
N ASP A 183 19.95 -22.09 -3.79
CA ASP A 183 20.13 -23.36 -3.04
C ASP A 183 19.62 -23.34 -1.57
N GLU A 184 18.65 -22.48 -1.26
CA GLU A 184 18.11 -22.29 0.11
C GLU A 184 19.17 -21.94 1.17
N LYS A 185 20.35 -21.46 0.75
CA LYS A 185 21.47 -21.12 1.64
C LYS A 185 21.86 -19.65 1.61
N GLU A 186 21.62 -19.00 0.49
CA GLU A 186 21.91 -17.59 0.29
C GLU A 186 20.72 -16.90 -0.37
N VAL A 187 20.44 -15.70 0.03
CA VAL A 187 19.47 -14.81 -0.62
C VAL A 187 20.20 -13.58 -1.13
N GLU A 188 19.95 -13.22 -2.38
CA GLU A 188 20.31 -11.95 -2.91
C GLU A 188 19.06 -11.05 -2.87
N VAL A 189 19.13 -10.00 -2.08
CA VAL A 189 18.04 -9.02 -1.92
C VAL A 189 18.33 -7.81 -2.77
N THR A 190 17.37 -7.43 -3.60
CA THR A 190 17.37 -6.15 -4.32
C THR A 190 16.25 -5.27 -3.80
N GLN A 191 16.60 -4.07 -3.37
CA GLN A 191 15.66 -3.04 -2.97
C GLN A 191 15.45 -2.07 -4.12
N TYR A 192 14.20 -1.79 -4.43
CA TYR A 192 13.77 -0.79 -5.40
C TYR A 192 13.01 0.32 -4.69
N LEU A 193 13.10 1.52 -5.25
CA LEU A 193 12.20 2.61 -4.96
C LEU A 193 11.17 2.67 -6.09
N SER A 194 9.91 2.45 -5.76
CA SER A 194 8.76 2.51 -6.67
C SER A 194 8.13 3.89 -6.55
N ILE A 195 8.24 4.72 -7.59
CA ILE A 195 7.81 6.11 -7.60
C ILE A 195 6.65 6.27 -8.58
N THR A 196 5.56 6.88 -8.15
CA THR A 196 4.39 7.14 -8.99
C THR A 196 4.14 8.65 -9.08
N ASN A 197 4.00 9.16 -10.31
CA ASN A 197 3.62 10.54 -10.56
C ASN A 197 2.21 10.60 -11.19
N ARG A 198 1.29 11.29 -10.51
CA ARG A 198 -0.08 11.58 -10.94
C ARG A 198 -0.39 13.07 -10.83
N SER A 199 0.63 13.91 -10.84
CA SER A 199 0.49 15.34 -10.58
C SER A 199 -0.11 16.12 -11.75
N GLY A 200 -0.17 15.54 -12.95
CA GLY A 200 -0.50 16.26 -14.17
C GLY A 200 0.66 17.14 -14.68
N ILE A 201 1.87 16.90 -14.19
CA ILE A 201 3.11 17.61 -14.55
C ILE A 201 4.19 16.57 -14.77
N ASP A 202 4.81 16.56 -15.95
CA ASP A 202 5.99 15.76 -16.17
C ASP A 202 7.19 16.40 -15.45
N ILE A 203 7.89 15.64 -14.65
CA ILE A 203 8.97 16.10 -13.78
C ILE A 203 10.31 15.64 -14.35
N GLU A 204 11.22 16.61 -14.53
CA GLU A 204 12.62 16.34 -14.86
C GLU A 204 13.48 17.03 -13.81
N ALA A 205 14.22 16.25 -13.02
CA ALA A 205 15.03 16.77 -11.92
C ALA A 205 16.47 16.30 -12.02
N ASP A 206 17.42 17.23 -11.94
CA ASP A 206 18.84 16.92 -11.86
C ASP A 206 19.20 16.22 -10.55
N SER A 207 18.43 16.52 -9.49
CA SER A 207 18.54 15.86 -8.19
C SER A 207 17.15 15.65 -7.59
N ALA A 208 16.85 14.44 -7.18
CA ALA A 208 15.62 14.08 -6.49
C ALA A 208 15.92 13.47 -5.11
N MET A 209 15.18 13.90 -4.09
CA MET A 209 15.26 13.39 -2.73
C MET A 209 13.91 12.86 -2.29
N PHE A 210 13.88 11.68 -1.69
CA PHE A 210 12.67 11.02 -1.20
C PHE A 210 12.82 10.78 0.31
N TYR A 211 11.89 11.32 1.12
CA TYR A 211 11.96 11.35 2.57
C TYR A 211 10.79 10.58 3.18
N TYR A 212 11.09 9.53 3.98
CA TYR A 212 10.08 8.80 4.78
C TYR A 212 9.62 9.57 6.02
N ARG A 213 9.52 10.88 5.90
CA ARG A 213 9.00 11.78 6.93
C ARG A 213 8.15 12.87 6.31
N ASP A 214 7.34 13.52 7.12
CA ASP A 214 6.59 14.70 6.71
C ASP A 214 7.53 15.92 6.57
N ALA A 215 7.24 16.79 5.62
CA ALA A 215 7.92 18.08 5.48
C ALA A 215 7.55 19.02 6.65
N HIS A 216 6.33 18.90 7.17
CA HIS A 216 5.81 19.71 8.26
C HIS A 216 5.64 18.87 9.51
N GLN A 217 6.68 18.82 10.33
CA GLN A 217 6.62 18.18 11.65
C GLN A 217 6.33 19.23 12.71
N THR A 218 5.19 19.10 13.39
CA THR A 218 4.91 19.93 14.55
C THR A 218 5.60 19.33 15.77
N VAL A 219 6.70 19.94 16.18
CA VAL A 219 7.44 19.51 17.37
C VAL A 219 7.07 20.43 18.53
N TYR A 220 6.48 19.86 19.56
CA TYR A 220 6.18 20.58 20.79
C TYR A 220 7.29 20.32 21.80
N PRO A 221 7.79 21.37 22.51
CA PRO A 221 8.71 21.17 23.62
C PRO A 221 8.06 20.28 24.68
N THR A 222 8.75 19.20 25.04
CA THR A 222 8.29 18.31 26.12
C THR A 222 8.70 18.93 27.45
N HIS A 223 7.72 19.29 28.28
CA HIS A 223 7.96 19.73 29.63
C HIS A 223 7.96 18.56 30.60
N PHE A 224 8.84 18.59 31.57
CA PHE A 224 8.81 17.60 32.64
C PHE A 224 7.58 17.83 33.53
N TYR A 225 6.75 16.81 33.63
CA TYR A 225 5.62 16.76 34.58
C TYR A 225 5.96 15.74 35.66
N PRO A 226 6.01 16.14 36.95
CA PRO A 226 6.29 15.21 38.03
C PRO A 226 5.14 14.18 38.14
N TRP A 227 5.51 12.92 38.28
CA TRP A 227 4.53 11.87 38.60
C TRP A 227 4.13 11.99 40.07
N VAL A 228 2.98 12.62 40.31
CA VAL A 228 2.48 12.86 41.66
C VAL A 228 1.51 11.77 42.07
N VAL A 229 1.85 10.99 43.11
CA VAL A 229 0.95 10.07 43.75
C VAL A 229 0.00 10.88 44.64
N ARG A 230 -1.29 10.81 44.38
CA ARG A 230 -2.35 11.50 45.21
C ARG A 230 -3.17 10.47 45.93
N LYS A 231 -3.65 10.84 47.12
CA LYS A 231 -4.63 10.05 47.85
C LYS A 231 -5.93 9.98 47.01
N TYR A 232 -6.48 8.78 46.85
CA TYR A 232 -7.75 8.62 46.17
C TYR A 232 -8.84 9.30 47.02
N GLU A 233 -9.40 10.35 46.51
CA GLU A 233 -10.61 10.98 47.04
C GLU A 233 -11.78 10.55 46.17
N PRO A 234 -12.75 9.75 46.71
CA PRO A 234 -13.93 9.36 45.91
C PRO A 234 -14.70 10.61 45.51
N MET A 235 -14.87 10.80 44.18
CA MET A 235 -15.72 11.89 43.70
C MET A 235 -17.13 11.75 44.25
N PRO A 236 -17.72 12.83 44.81
CA PRO A 236 -19.11 12.79 45.24
C PRO A 236 -20.00 12.43 44.06
N LEU A 237 -20.92 11.49 44.28
CA LEU A 237 -21.91 11.06 43.28
C LEU A 237 -22.77 12.26 42.89
N VAL A 238 -22.41 12.96 41.84
CA VAL A 238 -23.26 14.01 41.24
C VAL A 238 -24.45 13.34 40.59
N ALA A 239 -25.61 13.65 41.09
CA ALA A 239 -26.89 13.10 40.66
C ALA A 239 -27.10 13.23 39.14
N LYS A 240 -27.66 12.17 38.56
CA LYS A 240 -28.02 11.96 37.15
C LYS A 240 -28.71 13.18 36.49
N ARG A 241 -27.95 14.08 35.87
CA ARG A 241 -28.51 15.07 34.92
C ARG A 241 -27.45 15.51 33.89
N ALA A 242 -26.93 14.59 33.08
CA ALA A 242 -26.26 14.95 31.82
C ALA A 242 -25.86 13.69 30.99
N LYS A 243 -26.86 12.98 30.43
CA LYS A 243 -26.58 11.86 29.52
C LYS A 243 -25.90 12.27 28.21
N GLY A 244 -26.06 13.52 27.76
CA GLY A 244 -25.55 13.98 26.47
C GLY A 244 -24.09 14.48 26.44
N LYS A 245 -23.51 14.85 27.60
CA LYS A 245 -22.08 15.31 27.65
C LYS A 245 -21.08 14.20 27.98
N ARG A 246 -21.56 13.08 28.51
CA ARG A 246 -20.68 11.97 28.93
C ARG A 246 -20.16 11.16 27.75
N GLU A 247 -20.99 10.95 26.72
CA GLU A 247 -20.54 10.23 25.50
C GLU A 247 -19.48 10.99 24.71
N GLN A 248 -19.53 12.32 24.68
CA GLN A 248 -18.49 13.15 24.06
C GLN A 248 -17.19 13.19 24.87
N MET A 249 -17.29 13.16 26.19
CA MET A 249 -16.10 13.14 27.06
C MET A 249 -15.42 11.78 27.08
N ASP A 250 -16.18 10.68 27.05
CA ASP A 250 -15.63 9.32 26.98
C ASP A 250 -14.98 9.06 25.61
N MET A 251 -15.50 9.63 24.50
CA MET A 251 -14.84 9.58 23.19
C MET A 251 -13.54 10.40 23.15
N LEU A 252 -13.50 11.55 23.81
CA LEU A 252 -12.27 12.35 23.91
C LEU A 252 -11.21 11.67 24.79
N MET A 253 -11.61 11.04 25.89
CA MET A 253 -10.67 10.26 26.73
C MET A 253 -10.19 8.96 26.05
N MET A 254 -11.03 8.30 25.26
CA MET A 254 -10.61 7.14 24.45
C MET A 254 -9.69 7.56 23.28
N ALA A 255 -9.79 8.79 22.79
CA ALA A 255 -8.87 9.31 21.77
C ALA A 255 -7.50 9.69 22.37
N GLU A 256 -7.44 10.11 23.64
CA GLU A 256 -6.18 10.38 24.35
C GLU A 256 -5.45 9.11 24.84
N GLN A 257 -6.17 8.00 25.02
CA GLN A 257 -5.58 6.70 25.39
C GLN A 257 -5.12 5.85 24.19
N ARG A 258 -5.31 6.30 22.97
CA ARG A 258 -4.52 5.76 21.87
C ARG A 258 -3.10 6.23 22.10
N ALA A 259 -2.26 5.27 22.52
CA ALA A 259 -0.83 5.45 22.74
C ALA A 259 -0.30 6.47 21.72
N ALA A 260 0.33 7.52 22.23
CA ALA A 260 1.14 8.38 21.38
C ALA A 260 1.96 7.45 20.48
N PRO A 261 1.95 7.62 19.17
CA PRO A 261 2.77 6.80 18.31
C PRO A 261 4.17 6.85 18.92
N SER A 262 4.71 5.70 19.28
CA SER A 262 6.10 5.60 19.66
C SER A 262 6.85 6.07 18.42
N VAL A 263 7.28 7.32 18.42
CA VAL A 263 8.21 7.83 17.44
C VAL A 263 9.51 7.09 17.73
N SER A 264 9.72 5.95 17.05
CA SER A 264 11.05 5.42 16.92
C SER A 264 11.77 6.46 16.08
N TYR A 265 12.77 7.11 16.67
CA TYR A 265 13.77 7.87 15.94
C TYR A 265 14.64 6.88 15.17
N GLU A 266 14.05 6.24 14.18
CA GLU A 266 14.81 5.55 13.17
C GLU A 266 15.36 6.60 12.24
N ASP A 267 16.63 6.45 11.86
CA ASP A 267 17.31 7.34 10.93
C ASP A 267 16.39 7.67 9.76
N ALA A 268 16.16 8.97 9.55
CA ALA A 268 15.29 9.45 8.49
C ALA A 268 15.82 8.87 7.17
N ARG A 269 15.08 7.91 6.62
CA ARG A 269 15.49 7.23 5.40
C ARG A 269 15.28 8.17 4.25
N GLU A 270 16.38 8.48 3.61
CA GLU A 270 16.47 9.43 2.54
C GLU A 270 17.06 8.72 1.32
N TYR A 271 16.35 8.79 0.20
CA TYR A 271 16.84 8.25 -1.07
C TYR A 271 17.16 9.38 -2.03
N LYS A 272 18.41 9.43 -2.47
CA LYS A 272 18.87 10.40 -3.46
C LYS A 272 18.95 9.73 -4.83
N ILE A 273 18.38 10.39 -5.84
CA ILE A 273 18.44 9.97 -7.23
C ILE A 273 18.92 11.15 -8.06
N ASP A 274 20.00 10.95 -8.79
CA ASP A 274 20.51 11.96 -9.73
C ASP A 274 19.87 11.73 -11.11
N LYS A 275 19.47 12.82 -11.77
CA LYS A 275 18.85 12.85 -13.11
C LYS A 275 17.59 11.99 -13.23
N LEU A 276 16.57 12.35 -12.47
CA LEU A 276 15.27 11.70 -12.52
C LEU A 276 14.40 12.28 -13.63
N VAL A 277 13.88 11.43 -14.51
CA VAL A 277 12.79 11.73 -15.44
C VAL A 277 11.57 10.95 -14.99
N LEU A 278 10.54 11.66 -14.56
CA LEU A 278 9.34 11.09 -13.93
C LEU A 278 8.08 11.64 -14.61
N PRO A 279 7.66 11.07 -15.76
CA PRO A 279 6.47 11.52 -16.45
C PRO A 279 5.21 11.21 -15.64
N SER A 280 4.22 12.09 -15.73
CA SER A 280 2.93 11.92 -15.05
C SER A 280 2.07 10.90 -15.79
N THR A 281 2.33 9.61 -15.56
CA THR A 281 1.63 8.49 -16.20
C THR A 281 0.68 7.76 -15.25
N GLY A 282 0.84 7.96 -13.94
CA GLY A 282 0.19 7.16 -12.90
C GLY A 282 0.70 5.71 -12.81
N VAL A 283 1.72 5.36 -13.59
CA VAL A 283 2.37 4.05 -13.54
C VAL A 283 3.62 4.14 -12.68
N PRO A 284 3.86 3.18 -11.77
CA PRO A 284 5.07 3.15 -10.96
C PRO A 284 6.35 3.03 -11.82
N LEU A 285 7.33 3.86 -11.50
CA LEU A 285 8.71 3.75 -11.99
C LEU A 285 9.55 3.09 -10.92
N GLU A 286 10.11 1.91 -11.20
CA GLU A 286 10.97 1.20 -10.27
C GLU A 286 12.44 1.54 -10.51
N ILE A 287 13.11 2.05 -9.48
CA ILE A 287 14.53 2.41 -9.51
C ILE A 287 15.27 1.55 -8.49
N LYS A 288 16.27 0.82 -8.94
CA LYS A 288 17.12 0.02 -8.06
C LYS A 288 17.93 0.93 -7.12
N VAL A 289 17.80 0.69 -5.83
CA VAL A 289 18.47 1.48 -4.77
C VAL A 289 19.74 0.77 -4.32
N VAL A 290 19.60 -0.48 -3.86
CA VAL A 290 20.69 -1.27 -3.30
C VAL A 290 20.47 -2.76 -3.54
N ARG A 291 21.57 -3.50 -3.54
CA ARG A 291 21.59 -4.96 -3.67
C ARG A 291 22.58 -5.53 -2.66
N TRP A 292 22.20 -6.59 -1.97
CA TRP A 292 23.10 -7.27 -1.03
C TRP A 292 22.80 -8.77 -0.96
N LYS A 293 23.75 -9.53 -0.45
CA LYS A 293 23.62 -10.94 -0.19
C LYS A 293 23.61 -11.21 1.32
N ALA A 294 22.86 -12.21 1.73
CA ALA A 294 22.79 -12.66 3.12
C ALA A 294 22.68 -14.18 3.21
N PRO A 295 23.26 -14.79 4.25
CA PRO A 295 23.03 -16.22 4.55
C PRO A 295 21.55 -16.45 4.85
N LEU A 296 21.00 -17.52 4.27
CA LEU A 296 19.60 -17.90 4.36
C LEU A 296 19.43 -19.22 5.07
N SER A 297 18.33 -19.36 5.80
CA SER A 297 17.90 -20.64 6.38
C SER A 297 16.42 -20.82 6.10
N CYS A 298 16.04 -21.86 5.38
CA CYS A 298 14.65 -22.15 5.05
C CYS A 298 14.12 -23.34 5.85
N GLU A 299 12.86 -23.26 6.27
CA GLU A 299 12.12 -24.35 6.94
C GLU A 299 10.66 -24.38 6.48
N ILE A 300 9.99 -25.51 6.69
CA ILE A 300 8.54 -25.58 6.57
C ILE A 300 7.95 -25.23 7.93
N ARG A 301 7.08 -24.23 7.99
CA ARG A 301 6.45 -23.75 9.23
C ARG A 301 4.92 -23.72 9.09
N ALA A 302 4.22 -24.04 10.18
CA ALA A 302 2.76 -24.02 10.18
C ALA A 302 2.21 -23.46 11.50
N TYR A 303 1.04 -22.81 11.42
CA TYR A 303 0.34 -22.17 12.53
C TYR A 303 -1.11 -22.67 12.62
N PRO A 304 -1.35 -23.93 13.07
CA PRO A 304 -2.66 -24.56 12.98
C PRO A 304 -3.77 -23.87 13.79
N TYR A 305 -3.41 -23.02 14.73
CA TYR A 305 -4.36 -22.21 15.49
C TYR A 305 -4.96 -21.06 14.67
N THR A 306 -4.30 -20.65 13.57
CA THR A 306 -4.75 -19.59 12.66
C THR A 306 -5.32 -20.18 11.39
N ASN A 307 -4.58 -21.08 10.73
CA ASN A 307 -4.99 -21.77 9.51
C ASN A 307 -4.35 -23.16 9.42
N THR A 308 -4.77 -23.95 8.43
CA THR A 308 -4.32 -25.34 8.25
C THR A 308 -3.25 -25.49 7.16
N GLN A 309 -2.66 -24.40 6.71
CA GLN A 309 -1.60 -24.42 5.71
C GLN A 309 -0.21 -24.49 6.36
N ALA A 310 0.72 -25.14 5.68
CA ALA A 310 2.13 -25.06 5.96
C ALA A 310 2.82 -24.20 4.91
N PHE A 311 3.85 -23.47 5.31
CA PHE A 311 4.53 -22.49 4.46
C PHE A 311 6.02 -22.79 4.41
N HIS A 312 6.64 -22.61 3.26
CA HIS A 312 8.07 -22.45 3.17
C HIS A 312 8.45 -21.06 3.67
N VAL A 313 9.20 -20.99 4.74
CA VAL A 313 9.66 -19.75 5.36
C VAL A 313 11.17 -19.72 5.31
N CYS A 314 11.70 -18.66 4.70
CA CYS A 314 13.14 -18.45 4.58
C CYS A 314 13.54 -17.23 5.41
N SER A 315 14.46 -17.44 6.34
CA SER A 315 14.89 -16.46 7.34
C SER A 315 16.32 -15.99 7.08
N PHE A 316 16.56 -14.68 7.12
CA PHE A 316 17.89 -14.10 7.01
C PHE A 316 18.06 -12.90 7.94
N GLU A 317 19.29 -12.46 8.15
CA GLU A 317 19.59 -11.24 8.88
C GLU A 317 19.70 -10.09 7.85
N PRO A 318 18.81 -9.09 7.88
CA PRO A 318 18.82 -8.03 6.89
C PRO A 318 19.98 -7.05 7.17
N LYS A 319 20.74 -6.73 6.11
CA LYS A 319 21.81 -5.72 6.20
C LYS A 319 21.25 -4.29 6.37
N TYR A 320 20.08 -4.06 5.78
CA TYR A 320 19.35 -2.80 5.87
C TYR A 320 17.95 -3.07 6.38
N GLN A 321 17.36 -2.12 7.06
CA GLN A 321 16.00 -2.28 7.54
C GLN A 321 15.03 -2.38 6.37
N ILE A 322 14.09 -3.31 6.49
CA ILE A 322 13.06 -3.58 5.50
C ILE A 322 11.80 -2.84 5.91
N GLU A 323 11.28 -2.00 5.02
CA GLU A 323 10.19 -1.07 5.29
C GLU A 323 8.82 -1.61 4.86
N HIS A 324 8.85 -2.53 3.91
CA HIS A 324 7.63 -3.10 3.34
C HIS A 324 7.64 -4.62 3.51
N ASN A 325 6.47 -5.20 3.75
CA ASN A 325 6.34 -6.63 4.00
C ASN A 325 6.02 -7.47 2.75
N GLN A 326 5.90 -6.85 1.58
CA GLN A 326 5.58 -7.53 0.33
C GLN A 326 6.82 -7.71 -0.53
N TRP A 327 7.02 -8.94 -1.02
CA TRP A 327 8.21 -9.37 -1.74
C TRP A 327 7.87 -10.06 -3.04
N LYS A 328 8.70 -9.82 -4.05
CA LYS A 328 8.81 -10.71 -5.20
C LYS A 328 9.92 -11.71 -4.91
N VAL A 329 9.63 -12.99 -4.98
CA VAL A 329 10.58 -14.07 -4.67
C VAL A 329 10.83 -14.90 -5.91
N ASN A 330 12.10 -15.01 -6.27
CA ASN A 330 12.60 -15.90 -7.29
C ASN A 330 13.48 -16.99 -6.66
N SER A 331 13.64 -18.10 -7.36
CA SER A 331 14.64 -19.13 -7.06
C SER A 331 15.27 -19.59 -8.38
N SER A 332 16.57 -19.51 -8.48
CA SER A 332 17.31 -19.87 -9.70
C SER A 332 16.73 -19.23 -10.96
N GLN A 333 16.38 -17.94 -10.89
CA GLN A 333 15.76 -17.11 -11.93
C GLN A 333 14.30 -17.47 -12.29
N GLU A 334 13.69 -18.43 -11.61
CA GLU A 334 12.27 -18.72 -11.77
C GLU A 334 11.45 -17.98 -10.72
N LEU A 335 10.34 -17.37 -11.13
CA LEU A 335 9.40 -16.70 -10.22
C LEU A 335 8.68 -17.72 -9.34
N ILE A 336 8.89 -17.65 -8.04
CA ILE A 336 8.21 -18.49 -7.04
C ILE A 336 6.93 -17.82 -6.54
N ASN A 337 7.02 -16.51 -6.23
CA ASN A 337 5.88 -15.77 -5.69
C ASN A 337 6.06 -14.28 -5.98
N GLU A 338 5.07 -13.66 -6.61
CA GLU A 338 5.08 -12.23 -6.91
C GLU A 338 4.68 -11.35 -5.72
N LYS A 339 3.98 -11.93 -4.72
CA LYS A 339 3.41 -11.22 -3.57
C LYS A 339 3.63 -11.99 -2.26
N ALA A 340 4.83 -12.51 -2.06
CA ALA A 340 5.21 -13.14 -0.82
C ALA A 340 5.14 -12.13 0.34
N GLN A 341 4.80 -12.61 1.54
CA GLN A 341 4.76 -11.77 2.74
C GLN A 341 6.02 -12.01 3.56
N GLY A 342 6.49 -10.95 4.21
CA GLY A 342 7.61 -11.03 5.13
C GLY A 342 7.33 -10.32 6.45
N GLU A 343 8.05 -10.69 7.49
CA GLU A 343 7.93 -10.09 8.82
C GLU A 343 9.24 -10.18 9.60
N TYR A 344 9.45 -9.24 10.53
CA TYR A 344 10.53 -9.35 11.50
C TYR A 344 10.16 -10.32 12.62
N ARG A 345 11.08 -11.23 12.92
CA ARG A 345 10.95 -12.17 14.03
C ARG A 345 12.30 -12.37 14.73
N GLU A 346 12.39 -12.02 16.01
CA GLU A 346 13.58 -12.26 16.85
C GLU A 346 14.90 -11.75 16.23
N GLY A 347 14.85 -10.54 15.60
CA GLY A 347 16.02 -9.91 14.98
C GLY A 347 16.36 -10.42 13.56
N ARG A 348 15.63 -11.40 13.05
CA ARG A 348 15.72 -11.89 11.67
C ARG A 348 14.51 -11.44 10.88
N TYR A 349 14.61 -11.52 9.56
CA TYR A 349 13.50 -11.29 8.66
C TYR A 349 13.08 -12.60 8.01
N ASP A 350 11.82 -12.96 8.17
CA ASP A 350 11.19 -14.16 7.61
C ASP A 350 10.42 -13.80 6.34
N ILE A 351 10.66 -14.52 5.24
CA ILE A 351 9.86 -14.43 4.00
C ILE A 351 9.07 -15.73 3.84
N TYR A 352 7.75 -15.62 3.71
CA TYR A 352 6.83 -16.73 3.40
C TYR A 352 6.78 -16.91 1.89
N THR A 353 7.66 -17.78 1.38
CA THR A 353 7.90 -17.86 -0.07
C THR A 353 6.79 -18.56 -0.83
N LYS A 354 6.26 -19.67 -0.31
CA LYS A 354 5.16 -20.44 -0.91
C LYS A 354 4.44 -21.32 0.11
N VAL A 355 3.26 -21.80 -0.27
CA VAL A 355 2.54 -22.84 0.49
C VAL A 355 3.18 -24.21 0.22
N GLU A 356 3.31 -25.02 1.26
CA GLU A 356 3.71 -26.43 1.16
C GLU A 356 2.45 -27.31 0.99
N GLU A 357 2.12 -27.64 -0.24
CA GLU A 357 0.90 -28.37 -0.58
C GLU A 357 0.91 -29.84 -0.19
N ASP A 358 2.10 -30.42 -0.01
CA ASP A 358 2.26 -31.81 0.39
C ASP A 358 1.93 -32.06 1.87
N ILE A 359 1.87 -31.03 2.68
CA ILE A 359 1.55 -31.12 4.11
C ILE A 359 0.08 -30.76 4.33
N ASN A 360 -0.69 -31.73 4.82
CA ASN A 360 -2.07 -31.52 5.23
C ASN A 360 -2.19 -31.50 6.76
N ILE A 361 -2.82 -30.47 7.29
CA ILE A 361 -2.98 -30.25 8.73
C ILE A 361 -4.46 -30.14 9.08
N VAL A 362 -4.87 -30.86 10.12
CA VAL A 362 -6.22 -30.80 10.66
C VAL A 362 -6.14 -30.60 12.16
N ARG A 363 -6.70 -29.52 12.69
CA ARG A 363 -6.79 -29.21 14.12
C ARG A 363 -8.23 -29.37 14.59
N LYS A 364 -8.44 -30.14 15.65
CA LYS A 364 -9.76 -30.37 16.24
C LYS A 364 -9.69 -30.23 17.77
N PRO A 365 -10.70 -29.65 18.43
CA PRO A 365 -10.77 -29.63 19.88
C PRO A 365 -10.95 -31.06 20.41
N ILE A 366 -10.43 -31.33 21.61
CA ILE A 366 -10.73 -32.52 22.38
C ILE A 366 -12.00 -32.31 23.19
N VAL A 367 -13.01 -33.12 22.96
CA VAL A 367 -14.37 -32.89 23.48
C VAL A 367 -14.53 -33.22 24.97
N ASN A 368 -13.59 -33.94 25.58
CA ASN A 368 -13.66 -34.31 27.00
C ASN A 368 -13.33 -33.08 27.87
N LYS A 369 -14.38 -32.44 28.35
CA LYS A 369 -14.30 -31.27 29.24
C LYS A 369 -14.47 -31.77 30.70
N GLU A 370 -13.39 -32.20 31.30
CA GLU A 370 -13.38 -32.46 32.76
C GLU A 370 -13.31 -31.12 33.49
N ARG A 371 -14.31 -30.89 34.35
CA ARG A 371 -14.37 -29.72 35.23
C ARG A 371 -14.35 -30.25 36.68
N GLU A 372 -13.25 -30.01 37.36
CA GLU A 372 -13.11 -30.33 38.77
C GLU A 372 -13.32 -29.07 39.59
N THR A 373 -14.18 -29.16 40.62
CA THR A 373 -14.38 -28.09 41.61
C THR A 373 -13.75 -28.57 42.91
N GLY A 374 -12.88 -27.76 43.51
CA GLY A 374 -12.23 -28.10 44.76
C GLY A 374 -13.24 -28.31 45.89
N ILE A 375 -13.04 -29.34 46.76
CA ILE A 375 -13.97 -29.71 47.83
C ILE A 375 -14.05 -28.66 48.94
N PHE A 376 -12.98 -27.85 49.12
CA PHE A 376 -12.89 -26.83 50.21
C PHE A 376 -12.54 -25.42 49.71
N GLY A 377 -12.48 -25.17 48.40
CA GLY A 377 -12.09 -23.86 47.88
C GLY A 377 -12.90 -23.42 46.68
N GLY A 378 -13.01 -22.11 46.48
CA GLY A 378 -13.69 -21.53 45.38
C GLY A 378 -12.99 -21.70 44.00
N THR A 379 -11.97 -22.53 43.85
CA THR A 379 -11.18 -22.70 42.64
C THR A 379 -11.76 -23.75 41.71
N VAL A 380 -11.97 -23.39 40.44
CA VAL A 380 -12.34 -24.30 39.37
C VAL A 380 -11.06 -24.63 38.56
N ARG A 381 -10.86 -25.92 38.30
CA ARG A 381 -9.84 -26.41 37.36
C ARG A 381 -10.53 -27.00 36.15
N LYS A 382 -10.23 -26.49 34.98
CA LYS A 382 -10.79 -26.95 33.72
C LYS A 382 -9.69 -27.49 32.82
N LYS A 383 -9.74 -28.77 32.52
CA LYS A 383 -8.85 -29.39 31.55
C LYS A 383 -9.46 -29.28 30.16
N ASP A 384 -8.68 -28.81 29.21
CA ASP A 384 -9.08 -28.67 27.82
C ASP A 384 -7.88 -29.00 26.91
N GLY A 385 -8.13 -29.06 25.60
CA GLY A 385 -7.06 -29.36 24.66
C GLY A 385 -7.51 -29.51 23.24
N TYR A 386 -6.57 -29.81 22.39
CA TYR A 386 -6.81 -30.03 20.98
C TYR A 386 -5.89 -31.10 20.40
N ARG A 387 -6.34 -31.72 19.31
CA ARG A 387 -5.61 -32.71 18.53
C ARG A 387 -5.25 -32.13 17.18
N ILE A 388 -3.99 -32.26 16.79
CA ILE A 388 -3.46 -31.90 15.49
C ILE A 388 -3.09 -33.18 14.77
N SER A 389 -3.63 -33.38 13.58
CA SER A 389 -3.25 -34.46 12.67
C SER A 389 -2.50 -33.87 11.49
N ILE A 390 -1.27 -34.28 11.27
CA ILE A 390 -0.39 -33.80 10.22
C ILE A 390 -0.07 -34.97 9.30
N THR A 391 -0.30 -34.80 8.00
CA THR A 391 -0.04 -35.84 6.99
C THR A 391 0.92 -35.29 5.93
N ASN A 392 2.02 -35.99 5.72
CA ASN A 392 2.89 -35.81 4.57
C ASN A 392 2.32 -36.63 3.40
N LYS A 393 1.94 -35.97 2.31
CA LYS A 393 1.39 -36.62 1.10
C LYS A 393 2.45 -36.97 0.06
N SER A 394 3.70 -36.47 0.24
CA SER A 394 4.79 -36.67 -0.71
C SER A 394 5.59 -37.93 -0.48
N ASP A 395 6.35 -38.34 -1.49
CA ASP A 395 7.32 -39.42 -1.44
C ASP A 395 8.65 -39.05 -0.77
N LYS A 396 8.75 -37.82 -0.21
CA LYS A 396 9.97 -37.31 0.43
C LYS A 396 9.75 -37.12 1.93
N VAL A 397 10.83 -37.28 2.69
CA VAL A 397 10.83 -36.90 4.10
C VAL A 397 10.67 -35.41 4.23
N LYS A 398 9.74 -34.93 5.06
CA LYS A 398 9.51 -33.52 5.35
C LYS A 398 9.80 -33.23 6.82
N THR A 399 10.56 -32.18 7.09
CA THR A 399 10.75 -31.62 8.43
C THR A 399 10.02 -30.30 8.51
N LEU A 400 9.21 -30.14 9.57
CA LEU A 400 8.45 -28.89 9.77
C LEU A 400 8.48 -28.44 11.23
N THR A 401 8.39 -27.15 11.43
CA THR A 401 8.19 -26.47 12.70
C THR A 401 6.71 -26.10 12.83
N LEU A 402 6.07 -26.67 13.83
CA LEU A 402 4.67 -26.39 14.16
C LEU A 402 4.63 -25.37 15.30
N ILE A 403 4.01 -24.24 15.06
CA ILE A 403 3.79 -23.19 16.06
C ILE A 403 2.36 -23.29 16.56
N GLU A 404 2.20 -23.55 17.84
CA GLU A 404 0.92 -23.68 18.53
C GLU A 404 0.87 -22.82 19.79
N ARG A 405 -0.26 -22.77 20.44
CA ARG A 405 -0.44 -21.98 21.65
C ARG A 405 -1.42 -22.61 22.63
N ILE A 406 -1.19 -22.36 23.92
CA ILE A 406 -2.20 -22.53 24.97
C ILE A 406 -2.69 -21.16 25.42
N PRO A 407 -3.90 -21.05 26.01
CA PRO A 407 -4.37 -19.79 26.58
C PRO A 407 -3.38 -19.22 27.57
N THR A 408 -3.27 -17.90 27.64
CA THR A 408 -2.54 -17.15 28.66
C THR A 408 -3.50 -16.21 29.37
N SER A 409 -3.15 -15.78 30.56
CA SER A 409 -3.94 -14.84 31.35
C SER A 409 -3.21 -13.52 31.49
N THR A 410 -3.97 -12.42 31.45
CA THR A 410 -3.52 -11.06 31.77
C THR A 410 -3.76 -10.71 33.25
N THR A 411 -4.41 -11.60 34.03
CA THR A 411 -4.71 -11.39 35.45
C THR A 411 -4.14 -12.56 36.25
N GLU A 412 -3.74 -12.29 37.49
CA GLU A 412 -3.23 -13.31 38.42
C GLU A 412 -4.30 -14.29 38.89
N GLU A 413 -5.57 -13.91 38.79
CA GLU A 413 -6.73 -14.71 39.20
C GLU A 413 -7.00 -15.91 38.28
N ILE A 414 -6.42 -15.90 37.07
CA ILE A 414 -6.57 -16.99 36.12
C ILE A 414 -5.17 -17.53 35.78
N THR A 415 -4.95 -18.80 36.03
CA THR A 415 -3.70 -19.46 35.66
C THR A 415 -3.93 -20.45 34.54
N SER A 416 -2.99 -20.51 33.60
CA SER A 416 -2.97 -21.48 32.50
C SER A 416 -1.69 -22.32 32.58
N LYS A 417 -1.82 -23.63 32.47
CA LYS A 417 -0.69 -24.58 32.56
C LYS A 417 -0.79 -25.61 31.45
N LEU A 418 0.31 -25.80 30.73
CA LEU A 418 0.47 -26.95 29.83
C LEU A 418 0.57 -28.24 30.68
N LEU A 419 -0.32 -29.20 30.44
CA LEU A 419 -0.30 -30.49 31.10
C LEU A 419 0.55 -31.48 30.36
N SER A 420 0.32 -31.64 29.06
CA SER A 420 1.09 -32.59 28.26
C SER A 420 1.00 -32.30 26.77
N ILE A 421 2.04 -32.74 26.07
CA ILE A 421 2.03 -32.88 24.61
C ILE A 421 2.26 -34.36 24.30
N ASN A 422 1.22 -35.03 23.85
CA ASN A 422 1.21 -36.48 23.62
C ASN A 422 1.27 -36.79 22.13
N SER A 423 2.15 -37.74 21.77
CA SER A 423 2.22 -38.33 20.43
C SER A 423 2.66 -39.76 20.55
N LYS A 424 2.41 -40.61 19.53
CA LYS A 424 2.86 -42.00 19.50
C LYS A 424 4.39 -42.14 19.64
N LYS A 425 5.14 -41.17 19.12
CA LYS A 425 6.59 -41.03 19.29
C LYS A 425 6.88 -39.73 20.02
N LYS A 426 7.91 -39.73 20.87
CA LYS A 426 8.35 -38.48 21.53
C LYS A 426 8.59 -37.40 20.50
N VAL A 427 8.05 -36.21 20.75
CA VAL A 427 8.27 -35.02 19.94
C VAL A 427 9.08 -34.00 20.73
N ASP A 428 9.98 -33.33 20.06
CA ASP A 428 10.75 -32.23 20.64
C ASP A 428 9.94 -30.93 20.58
N TYR A 429 9.79 -30.27 21.73
CA TYR A 429 9.07 -29.02 21.80
C TYR A 429 9.72 -28.03 22.77
N ASN A 430 9.54 -26.75 22.48
CA ASN A 430 9.92 -25.64 23.34
C ASN A 430 8.68 -24.84 23.71
N ILE A 431 8.61 -24.39 24.97
CA ILE A 431 7.60 -23.45 25.42
C ILE A 431 8.23 -22.05 25.37
N LEU A 432 7.64 -21.17 24.58
CA LEU A 432 8.06 -19.80 24.41
C LEU A 432 7.20 -18.85 25.26
N LYS A 433 7.43 -17.55 25.16
CA LYS A 433 6.63 -16.54 25.87
C LYS A 433 5.16 -16.58 25.43
N GLU A 434 4.26 -16.07 26.27
CA GLU A 434 2.83 -15.91 25.98
C GLU A 434 2.11 -17.22 25.59
N GLY A 435 2.56 -18.37 26.15
CA GLY A 435 1.92 -19.67 25.91
C GLY A 435 2.15 -20.25 24.52
N GLN A 436 3.04 -19.69 23.73
CA GLN A 436 3.44 -20.23 22.44
C GLN A 436 4.24 -21.53 22.63
N ILE A 437 4.00 -22.49 21.75
CA ILE A 437 4.66 -23.81 21.75
C ILE A 437 5.23 -24.06 20.36
N GLU A 438 6.53 -24.31 20.28
CA GLU A 438 7.21 -24.72 19.06
C GLU A 438 7.44 -26.21 19.11
N ILE A 439 6.99 -26.96 18.09
CA ILE A 439 7.13 -28.41 17.98
C ILE A 439 7.84 -28.75 16.68
N LYS A 440 9.00 -29.39 16.75
CA LYS A 440 9.75 -29.85 15.57
C LYS A 440 9.36 -31.29 15.21
N LEU A 441 9.02 -31.50 13.95
CA LEU A 441 8.51 -32.77 13.44
C LEU A 441 9.25 -33.19 12.18
N THR A 442 9.60 -34.46 12.10
CA THR A 442 10.01 -35.10 10.85
C THR A 442 8.97 -36.14 10.48
N LEU A 443 8.46 -36.05 9.27
CA LEU A 443 7.46 -36.95 8.70
C LEU A 443 8.08 -37.79 7.57
N ALA A 444 8.00 -39.09 7.67
CA ALA A 444 8.36 -39.98 6.57
C ALA A 444 7.38 -39.80 5.39
N PRO A 445 7.70 -40.29 4.19
CA PRO A 445 6.75 -40.35 3.10
C PRO A 445 5.42 -40.95 3.51
N HIS A 446 4.30 -40.31 3.16
CA HIS A 446 2.94 -40.76 3.48
C HIS A 446 2.61 -40.93 4.96
N GLU A 447 3.47 -40.49 5.87
CA GLU A 447 3.26 -40.60 7.32
C GLU A 447 2.19 -39.61 7.80
N MET A 448 1.33 -40.14 8.69
CA MET A 448 0.41 -39.31 9.48
C MET A 448 0.86 -39.33 10.94
N LYS A 449 1.12 -38.15 11.51
CA LYS A 449 1.34 -37.96 12.95
C LYS A 449 0.15 -37.26 13.60
N LYS A 450 -0.18 -37.74 14.82
CA LYS A 450 -1.19 -37.10 15.67
C LYS A 450 -0.51 -36.60 16.94
N ILE A 451 -0.80 -35.34 17.28
CA ILE A 451 -0.29 -34.67 18.48
C ILE A 451 -1.49 -34.16 19.26
N GLU A 452 -1.52 -34.45 20.55
CA GLU A 452 -2.53 -33.95 21.47
C GLU A 452 -1.87 -32.99 22.45
N VAL A 453 -2.40 -31.78 22.52
CA VAL A 453 -1.96 -30.77 23.47
C VAL A 453 -3.06 -30.60 24.50
N LEU A 454 -2.71 -30.85 25.77
CA LEU A 454 -3.62 -30.71 26.92
C LEU A 454 -3.13 -29.59 27.83
N PHE A 455 -4.05 -28.75 28.27
CA PHE A 455 -3.79 -27.67 29.21
C PHE A 455 -4.88 -27.57 30.27
N GLU A 456 -4.55 -26.94 31.38
CA GLU A 456 -5.45 -26.68 32.49
C GLU A 456 -5.58 -25.17 32.71
N LEU A 457 -6.82 -24.72 32.86
CA LEU A 457 -7.15 -23.40 33.35
C LEU A 457 -7.63 -23.49 34.78
N SER A 458 -7.07 -22.68 35.67
CA SER A 458 -7.46 -22.62 37.08
C SER A 458 -7.88 -21.19 37.41
N TYR A 459 -9.07 -21.02 37.98
CA TYR A 459 -9.67 -19.70 38.30
C TYR A 459 -10.71 -19.83 39.41
N ASP A 460 -11.09 -18.70 40.01
CA ASP A 460 -12.16 -18.67 41.01
C ASP A 460 -13.51 -19.04 40.39
N LYS A 461 -14.32 -19.82 41.11
CA LYS A 461 -15.63 -20.34 40.65
C LYS A 461 -16.61 -19.23 40.26
N ASP A 462 -16.48 -18.04 40.88
CA ASP A 462 -17.35 -16.90 40.66
C ASP A 462 -16.93 -16.04 39.47
N LEU A 463 -15.74 -16.33 38.89
CA LEU A 463 -15.26 -15.70 37.67
C LEU A 463 -15.90 -16.31 36.41
N LYS A 464 -16.41 -15.45 35.53
CA LYS A 464 -16.82 -15.85 34.18
C LYS A 464 -15.66 -15.77 33.24
N VAL A 465 -15.07 -16.93 32.93
CA VAL A 465 -13.92 -17.04 32.03
C VAL A 465 -14.39 -17.42 30.63
N LYS A 466 -13.94 -16.66 29.61
CA LYS A 466 -14.16 -16.92 28.19
C LYS A 466 -12.79 -16.97 27.49
N TYR A 467 -12.54 -17.98 26.64
CA TYR A 467 -11.31 -18.15 25.86
C TYR A 467 -11.60 -18.89 24.55
#